data_824f97f55cb0d7829cd35bb2b093436f
#
_entry.id   824f97f55cb0d7829cd35bb2b093436f
#
_cell.length_a   1.000
_cell.length_b   1.000
_cell.length_c   1.000
_cell.angle_alpha   90.00
_cell.angle_beta   90.00
_cell.angle_gamma   90.00
#
_symmetry.space_group_name_H-M   'P 1'
#
loop_
_entity.id
_entity.type
_entity.pdbx_description
1 polymer ?
#
loop_
_entity_poly.entity_id
_entity_poly.type
_entity_poly.pdbx_seq_one_letter_code
_entity_poly.pdbx_strand_id
1 'polypeptide(L)'
;MKNLFFLLCILMGATLISCAPKAADEAPATTAADTTKAAPGPVEFADSHYTDIGRKSLSALSSGDIEGMMANYAENAVYRWNNGDSLAGKKAIHDYWMDRRTKLIDSLTFSEEIYLPVNVNKPQANEQAGVWLLSWYRTNAKYKTGKKMNQWMHSVMHFDANDKIDQVLQYRDNAPIIAATAK
;
A
#
# COMPACT_ATOMS: atom_id res chain seq x y z
N MET A 1 -3.36 3.55 -61.87
CA MET A 1 -4.03 2.55 -62.71
C MET A 1 -5.19 2.04 -61.86
N LYS A 2 -6.38 2.52 -62.13
CA LYS A 2 -7.46 1.81 -62.81
C LYS A 2 -7.83 0.53 -62.07
N ASN A 3 -9.05 0.22 -61.66
CA ASN A 3 -10.45 0.51 -62.04
C ASN A 3 -11.30 0.07 -60.83
N LEU A 4 -12.38 0.72 -60.42
CA LEU A 4 -13.69 0.96 -61.02
C LEU A 4 -14.64 -0.25 -60.99
N PHE A 5 -15.84 0.02 -60.39
CA PHE A 5 -17.15 -0.63 -60.55
C PHE A 5 -17.43 -1.97 -59.83
N PHE A 6 -18.45 -2.08 -58.99
CA PHE A 6 -19.84 -2.29 -59.44
C PHE A 6 -20.85 -1.97 -58.34
N LEU A 7 -21.82 -1.21 -58.78
CA LEU A 7 -23.09 -0.81 -58.19
C LEU A 7 -24.13 -1.91 -58.37
N LEU A 8 -24.88 -2.30 -57.38
CA LEU A 8 -26.20 -2.90 -57.59
C LEU A 8 -27.15 -2.59 -56.43
N CYS A 9 -28.15 -1.74 -56.76
CA CYS A 9 -29.35 -1.51 -55.95
C CYS A 9 -30.32 -2.68 -56.09
N ILE A 10 -30.96 -3.12 -55.01
CA ILE A 10 -32.31 -3.70 -55.06
C ILE A 10 -33.12 -3.12 -53.91
N LEU A 11 -34.22 -2.43 -54.29
CA LEU A 11 -35.33 -1.95 -53.47
C LEU A 11 -36.32 -3.07 -53.11
N MET A 12 -37.18 -2.77 -52.14
CA MET A 12 -38.45 -3.40 -51.70
C MET A 12 -38.31 -4.21 -50.41
N GLY A 13 -39.11 -4.01 -49.39
CA GLY A 13 -40.43 -3.46 -49.27
C GLY A 13 -40.81 -3.20 -47.82
N ALA A 14 -41.60 -2.16 -47.64
CA ALA A 14 -42.17 -1.75 -46.38
C ALA A 14 -43.40 -2.62 -46.01
N THR A 15 -43.41 -3.12 -44.74
CA THR A 15 -44.67 -3.46 -44.08
C THR A 15 -44.69 -2.82 -42.70
N LEU A 16 -45.48 -1.76 -42.60
CA LEU A 16 -45.87 -1.14 -41.34
C LEU A 16 -46.88 -2.04 -40.63
N ILE A 17 -46.52 -2.66 -39.51
CA ILE A 17 -47.49 -3.21 -38.56
C ILE A 17 -47.42 -2.32 -37.34
N SER A 18 -48.40 -1.40 -37.26
CA SER A 18 -48.71 -0.62 -36.06
C SER A 18 -49.42 -1.51 -35.06
N CYS A 19 -48.81 -1.76 -33.92
CA CYS A 19 -49.50 -2.21 -32.70
C CYS A 19 -49.39 -1.14 -31.65
N ALA A 20 -50.52 -0.55 -31.30
CA ALA A 20 -50.66 0.43 -30.23
C ALA A 20 -50.30 -0.21 -28.86
N PRO A 21 -49.66 0.51 -27.97
CA PRO A 21 -49.41 0.04 -26.61
C PRO A 21 -50.67 0.20 -25.75
N LYS A 22 -51.16 -0.93 -25.22
CA LYS A 22 -52.15 -0.94 -24.15
C LYS A 22 -51.41 -0.55 -22.87
N ALA A 23 -51.79 0.59 -22.31
CA ALA A 23 -51.34 1.00 -21.00
C ALA A 23 -51.79 -0.04 -19.95
N ALA A 24 -50.83 -0.67 -19.31
CA ALA A 24 -51.02 -1.37 -18.06
C ALA A 24 -50.12 -0.67 -17.04
N ASP A 25 -50.77 -0.06 -16.04
CA ASP A 25 -50.17 0.41 -14.82
C ASP A 25 -49.50 -0.80 -14.12
N GLU A 26 -48.20 -0.95 -14.23
CA GLU A 26 -47.41 -1.73 -13.33
C GLU A 26 -46.52 -0.77 -12.55
N ALA A 27 -46.82 -0.66 -11.27
CA ALA A 27 -45.97 -0.03 -10.28
C ALA A 27 -44.57 -0.69 -10.34
N PRO A 28 -43.48 0.10 -10.24
CA PRO A 28 -42.15 -0.47 -10.20
C PRO A 28 -42.03 -1.36 -8.95
N ALA A 29 -41.92 -2.66 -9.17
CA ALA A 29 -41.49 -3.58 -8.12
C ALA A 29 -40.10 -3.12 -7.69
N THR A 30 -40.04 -2.50 -6.52
CA THR A 30 -38.81 -2.28 -5.77
C THR A 30 -38.23 -3.65 -5.46
N THR A 31 -37.36 -4.13 -6.30
CA THR A 31 -36.52 -5.28 -5.97
C THR A 31 -35.66 -4.80 -4.78
N ALA A 32 -36.06 -5.18 -3.59
CA ALA A 32 -35.17 -5.08 -2.42
C ALA A 32 -33.91 -5.82 -2.81
N ALA A 33 -32.83 -5.06 -2.98
CA ALA A 33 -31.50 -5.64 -3.14
C ALA A 33 -31.26 -6.45 -1.84
N ASP A 34 -31.27 -7.75 -2.00
CA ASP A 34 -30.85 -8.68 -0.94
C ASP A 34 -29.37 -8.39 -0.69
N THR A 35 -29.11 -7.55 0.33
CA THR A 35 -27.80 -7.26 0.83
C THR A 35 -27.31 -8.40 1.71
N THR A 36 -27.31 -9.60 1.19
CA THR A 36 -26.49 -10.68 1.75
C THR A 36 -25.04 -10.24 1.55
N LYS A 37 -24.42 -9.73 2.63
CA LYS A 37 -23.02 -9.36 2.66
C LYS A 37 -22.22 -10.59 2.22
N ALA A 38 -21.61 -10.54 1.04
CA ALA A 38 -20.79 -11.62 0.53
C ALA A 38 -19.75 -12.01 1.59
N ALA A 39 -19.45 -13.31 1.69
CA ALA A 39 -18.41 -13.77 2.60
C ALA A 39 -17.09 -13.06 2.28
N PRO A 40 -16.28 -12.67 3.30
CA PRO A 40 -15.02 -11.98 3.09
C PRO A 40 -14.13 -12.74 2.10
N GLY A 41 -13.52 -12.00 1.15
CA GLY A 41 -12.50 -12.52 0.25
C GLY A 41 -11.24 -12.98 1.02
N PRO A 42 -10.32 -13.70 0.36
CA PRO A 42 -9.07 -14.11 0.99
C PRO A 42 -8.22 -12.90 1.44
N VAL A 43 -8.27 -11.80 0.71
CA VAL A 43 -7.65 -10.51 1.02
C VAL A 43 -8.66 -9.42 0.66
N GLU A 44 -8.75 -8.40 1.50
CA GLU A 44 -9.59 -7.22 1.31
C GLU A 44 -8.81 -5.95 1.65
N PHE A 45 -9.28 -4.77 1.21
CA PHE A 45 -8.74 -3.51 1.70
C PHE A 45 -9.05 -3.35 3.19
N ALA A 46 -8.05 -2.95 3.96
CA ALA A 46 -8.22 -2.58 5.36
C ALA A 46 -8.58 -1.09 5.51
N ASP A 47 -8.91 -0.67 6.72
CA ASP A 47 -9.23 0.71 7.03
C ASP A 47 -8.07 1.67 6.72
N SER A 48 -8.38 2.85 6.23
CA SER A 48 -7.39 3.86 5.85
C SER A 48 -6.58 4.42 7.03
N HIS A 49 -7.04 4.25 8.28
CA HIS A 49 -6.29 4.72 9.46
C HIS A 49 -4.91 4.05 9.57
N TYR A 50 -4.72 2.84 9.05
CA TYR A 50 -3.40 2.19 8.99
C TYR A 50 -2.41 2.95 8.08
N THR A 51 -2.91 3.58 7.01
CA THR A 51 -2.11 4.52 6.20
C THR A 51 -1.63 5.70 7.03
N ASP A 52 -2.49 6.24 7.89
CA ASP A 52 -2.13 7.36 8.76
C ASP A 52 -1.07 6.97 9.80
N ILE A 53 -1.14 5.75 10.33
CA ILE A 53 -0.10 5.21 11.23
C ILE A 53 1.25 5.13 10.48
N GLY A 54 1.26 4.56 9.28
CA GLY A 54 2.47 4.45 8.46
C GLY A 54 3.08 5.82 8.13
N ARG A 55 2.24 6.77 7.68
CA ARG A 55 2.67 8.14 7.36
C ARG A 55 3.22 8.87 8.59
N LYS A 56 2.54 8.79 9.73
CA LYS A 56 3.02 9.37 10.99
C LYS A 56 4.36 8.78 11.42
N SER A 57 4.54 7.46 11.25
CA SER A 57 5.80 6.79 11.56
C SER A 57 6.97 7.31 10.70
N LEU A 58 6.77 7.45 9.37
CA LEU A 58 7.79 8.03 8.47
C LEU A 58 8.04 9.51 8.79
N SER A 59 7.00 10.29 9.08
CA SER A 59 7.13 11.70 9.45
C SER A 59 7.93 11.88 10.74
N ALA A 60 7.66 11.07 11.75
CA ALA A 60 8.40 11.08 13.02
C ALA A 60 9.88 10.70 12.80
N LEU A 61 10.15 9.66 12.00
CA LEU A 61 11.51 9.29 11.63
C LEU A 61 12.22 10.40 10.85
N SER A 62 11.53 11.08 9.95
CA SER A 62 12.06 12.22 9.19
C SER A 62 12.47 13.38 10.10
N SER A 63 11.63 13.75 11.05
CA SER A 63 11.91 14.82 12.02
C SER A 63 12.95 14.43 13.08
N GLY A 64 13.24 13.13 13.23
CA GLY A 64 14.12 12.62 14.29
C GLY A 64 13.40 12.32 15.62
N ASP A 65 12.06 12.38 15.62
CA ASP A 65 11.22 11.98 16.75
C ASP A 65 11.10 10.45 16.81
N ILE A 66 12.12 9.80 17.37
CA ILE A 66 12.16 8.35 17.46
C ILE A 66 11.12 7.83 18.45
N GLU A 67 10.82 8.56 19.51
CA GLU A 67 9.77 8.19 20.46
C GLU A 67 8.40 8.20 19.79
N GLY A 68 8.08 9.24 19.02
CA GLY A 68 6.85 9.33 18.25
C GLY A 68 6.74 8.21 17.21
N MET A 69 7.84 7.85 16.53
CA MET A 69 7.87 6.70 15.63
C MET A 69 7.53 5.39 16.38
N MET A 70 8.16 5.17 17.55
CA MET A 70 8.00 3.95 18.33
C MET A 70 6.67 3.85 19.10
N ALA A 71 5.90 4.93 19.19
CA ALA A 71 4.62 4.94 19.91
C ALA A 71 3.62 3.90 19.37
N ASN A 72 3.71 3.57 18.09
CA ASN A 72 2.82 2.61 17.43
C ASN A 72 3.40 1.18 17.35
N TYR A 73 4.60 0.93 17.90
CA TYR A 73 5.21 -0.41 17.88
C TYR A 73 4.80 -1.24 19.10
N ALA A 74 4.54 -2.53 18.87
CA ALA A 74 4.37 -3.52 19.92
C ALA A 74 5.70 -3.78 20.64
N GLU A 75 5.65 -4.17 21.92
CA GLU A 75 6.86 -4.45 22.71
C GLU A 75 7.70 -5.61 22.13
N ASN A 76 7.03 -6.60 21.54
CA ASN A 76 7.64 -7.76 20.88
C ASN A 76 7.89 -7.57 19.37
N ALA A 77 7.80 -6.36 18.85
CA ALA A 77 7.94 -6.08 17.43
C ALA A 77 9.26 -6.62 16.85
N VAL A 78 9.20 -7.10 15.62
CA VAL A 78 10.38 -7.57 14.87
C VAL A 78 10.56 -6.75 13.60
N TYR A 79 11.74 -6.20 13.40
CA TYR A 79 12.12 -5.46 12.19
C TYR A 79 13.13 -6.28 11.38
N ARG A 80 12.83 -6.56 10.12
CA ARG A 80 13.66 -7.38 9.23
C ARG A 80 14.03 -6.62 7.97
N TRP A 81 15.22 -6.88 7.46
CA TRP A 81 15.66 -6.39 6.15
C TRP A 81 15.82 -7.53 5.15
N ASN A 82 15.73 -7.18 3.88
CA ASN A 82 15.87 -8.11 2.76
C ASN A 82 17.23 -8.84 2.67
N ASN A 83 18.24 -8.40 3.41
CA ASN A 83 19.55 -9.05 3.50
C ASN A 83 19.65 -10.12 4.60
N GLY A 84 18.54 -10.36 5.33
CA GLY A 84 18.47 -11.33 6.42
C GLY A 84 18.73 -10.77 7.82
N ASP A 85 19.23 -9.54 7.95
CA ASP A 85 19.38 -8.89 9.25
C ASP A 85 18.02 -8.64 9.91
N SER A 86 17.99 -8.68 11.24
CA SER A 86 16.79 -8.41 12.01
C SER A 86 17.07 -7.80 13.38
N LEU A 87 16.06 -7.10 13.91
CA LEU A 87 16.01 -6.59 15.28
C LEU A 87 14.76 -7.15 15.95
N ALA A 88 14.91 -7.70 17.15
CA ALA A 88 13.80 -8.23 17.93
C ALA A 88 13.56 -7.37 19.18
N GLY A 89 12.30 -6.96 19.36
CA GLY A 89 11.84 -6.12 20.44
C GLY A 89 11.92 -4.62 20.14
N LYS A 90 10.92 -3.90 20.64
CA LYS A 90 10.74 -2.45 20.47
C LYS A 90 12.00 -1.67 20.87
N LYS A 91 12.63 -2.05 22.00
CA LYS A 91 13.84 -1.39 22.47
C LYS A 91 14.99 -1.49 21.47
N ALA A 92 15.22 -2.67 20.88
CA ALA A 92 16.31 -2.86 19.92
C ALA A 92 16.07 -2.02 18.64
N ILE A 93 14.81 -1.93 18.18
CA ILE A 93 14.42 -1.11 17.04
C ILE A 93 14.61 0.38 17.36
N HIS A 94 14.16 0.81 18.54
CA HIS A 94 14.36 2.18 19.03
C HIS A 94 15.84 2.57 19.05
N ASP A 95 16.68 1.78 19.70
CA ASP A 95 18.12 2.08 19.86
C ASP A 95 18.82 2.14 18.51
N TYR A 96 18.46 1.27 17.56
CA TYR A 96 18.98 1.29 16.20
C TYR A 96 18.66 2.61 15.49
N TRP A 97 17.42 3.05 15.51
CA TRP A 97 17.02 4.28 14.83
C TRP A 97 17.53 5.53 15.54
N MET A 98 17.57 5.55 16.87
CA MET A 98 18.16 6.62 17.66
C MET A 98 19.64 6.78 17.32
N ASP A 99 20.40 5.68 17.27
CA ASP A 99 21.83 5.71 16.90
C ASP A 99 22.03 6.25 15.47
N ARG A 100 21.26 5.79 14.52
CA ARG A 100 21.36 6.27 13.14
C ARG A 100 20.99 7.73 12.99
N ARG A 101 19.92 8.20 13.62
CA ARG A 101 19.49 9.60 13.56
C ARG A 101 20.46 10.53 14.26
N THR A 102 21.07 10.10 15.35
CA THR A 102 22.00 10.96 16.11
C THR A 102 23.42 10.93 15.57
N LYS A 103 23.91 9.77 15.08
CA LYS A 103 25.33 9.62 14.72
C LYS A 103 25.61 9.60 13.22
N LEU A 104 24.66 9.19 12.38
CA LEU A 104 24.92 8.91 10.96
C LEU A 104 24.18 9.84 10.02
N ILE A 105 22.90 10.11 10.30
CA ILE A 105 22.02 10.84 9.38
C ILE A 105 21.93 12.31 9.81
N ASP A 106 22.25 13.21 8.88
CA ASP A 106 22.09 14.66 9.03
C ASP A 106 20.66 15.09 8.74
N SER A 107 20.13 14.68 7.57
CA SER A 107 18.73 14.90 7.20
C SER A 107 18.14 13.68 6.51
N LEU A 108 16.84 13.49 6.68
CA LEU A 108 16.07 12.39 6.11
C LEU A 108 14.70 12.90 5.70
N THR A 109 14.31 12.64 4.45
CA THR A 109 12.97 12.97 3.94
C THR A 109 12.41 11.83 3.12
N PHE A 110 11.08 11.73 3.10
CA PHE A 110 10.33 10.80 2.30
C PHE A 110 9.46 11.55 1.32
N SER A 111 9.26 10.98 0.14
CA SER A 111 8.42 11.55 -0.93
C SER A 111 7.86 10.44 -1.80
N GLU A 112 6.93 10.79 -2.69
CA GLU A 112 6.30 9.85 -3.62
C GLU A 112 5.68 8.63 -2.90
N GLU A 113 5.07 8.87 -1.74
CA GLU A 113 4.58 7.83 -0.85
C GLU A 113 3.31 7.18 -1.40
N ILE A 114 3.31 5.86 -1.48
CA ILE A 114 2.18 5.01 -1.86
C ILE A 114 1.90 4.06 -0.69
N TYR A 115 0.65 3.96 -0.27
CA TYR A 115 0.22 3.10 0.81
C TYR A 115 -0.94 2.23 0.38
N LEU A 116 -0.89 0.95 0.74
CA LEU A 116 -1.92 -0.03 0.44
C LEU A 116 -2.19 -0.86 1.71
N PRO A 117 -3.20 -0.48 2.52
CA PRO A 117 -3.61 -1.27 3.66
C PRO A 117 -4.51 -2.44 3.19
N VAL A 118 -4.16 -3.66 3.59
CA VAL A 118 -4.90 -4.87 3.26
C VAL A 118 -5.14 -5.70 4.51
N ASN A 119 -6.28 -6.41 4.54
CA ASN A 119 -6.59 -7.40 5.57
C ASN A 119 -6.54 -8.80 4.96
N VAL A 120 -5.68 -9.64 5.48
CA VAL A 120 -5.50 -11.04 5.06
C VAL A 120 -6.40 -11.92 5.90
N ASN A 121 -7.53 -12.36 5.31
CA ASN A 121 -8.51 -13.24 5.96
C ASN A 121 -8.13 -14.72 5.86
N LYS A 122 -7.43 -15.12 4.79
CA LYS A 122 -6.99 -16.50 4.53
C LYS A 122 -5.51 -16.51 4.19
N PRO A 123 -4.62 -16.56 5.20
CA PRO A 123 -3.18 -16.50 4.98
C PRO A 123 -2.66 -17.75 4.25
N GLN A 124 -1.59 -17.58 3.48
CA GLN A 124 -0.81 -18.67 2.91
C GLN A 124 0.16 -19.24 3.96
N ALA A 125 0.89 -20.31 3.62
CA ALA A 125 1.69 -21.10 4.58
C ALA A 125 2.70 -20.30 5.42
N ASN A 126 3.25 -19.19 4.92
CA ASN A 126 4.24 -18.37 5.60
C ASN A 126 3.76 -16.92 5.85
N GLU A 127 2.46 -16.72 5.80
CA GLU A 127 1.81 -15.42 5.94
C GLU A 127 1.05 -15.37 7.27
N GLN A 128 0.95 -14.20 7.88
CA GLN A 128 0.10 -13.98 9.04
C GLN A 128 -1.25 -13.39 8.59
N ALA A 129 -2.33 -13.86 9.23
CA ALA A 129 -3.64 -13.21 9.10
C ALA A 129 -3.62 -11.84 9.76
N GLY A 130 -4.55 -10.98 9.36
CA GLY A 130 -4.69 -9.65 9.94
C GLY A 130 -4.27 -8.54 8.99
N VAL A 131 -4.02 -7.37 9.54
CA VAL A 131 -3.79 -6.18 8.72
C VAL A 131 -2.31 -6.02 8.38
N TRP A 132 -2.08 -5.77 7.09
CA TRP A 132 -0.79 -5.44 6.53
C TRP A 132 -0.86 -4.09 5.82
N LEU A 133 0.13 -3.23 6.05
CA LEU A 133 0.32 -2.00 5.30
C LEU A 133 1.52 -2.15 4.38
N LEU A 134 1.27 -2.23 3.08
CA LEU A 134 2.31 -2.18 2.07
C LEU A 134 2.59 -0.70 1.75
N SER A 135 3.86 -0.32 1.71
CA SER A 135 4.25 1.05 1.43
C SER A 135 5.47 1.12 0.52
N TRP A 136 5.41 2.02 -0.45
CA TRP A 136 6.53 2.38 -1.33
C TRP A 136 6.77 3.87 -1.19
N TYR A 137 8.02 4.25 -1.11
CA TYR A 137 8.39 5.66 -0.95
C TYR A 137 9.82 5.89 -1.41
N ARG A 138 10.08 7.10 -1.87
CA ARG A 138 11.44 7.54 -2.16
C ARG A 138 12.07 8.12 -0.90
N THR A 139 13.22 7.58 -0.52
CA THR A 139 14.01 8.03 0.63
C THR A 139 15.16 8.88 0.17
N ASN A 140 15.25 10.10 0.68
CA ASN A 140 16.38 10.99 0.49
C ASN A 140 17.07 11.18 1.83
N ALA A 141 18.34 10.84 1.92
CA ALA A 141 19.15 11.01 3.11
C ALA A 141 20.42 11.77 2.80
N LYS A 142 20.79 12.71 3.68
CA LYS A 142 22.14 13.27 3.78
C LYS A 142 22.79 12.70 5.03
N TYR A 143 23.97 12.18 4.89
CA TYR A 143 24.73 11.60 6.00
C TYR A 143 25.71 12.62 6.58
N LYS A 144 26.16 12.43 7.82
CA LYS A 144 27.16 13.28 8.46
C LYS A 144 28.54 13.25 7.78
N THR A 145 28.77 12.28 6.91
CA THR A 145 29.92 12.26 5.97
C THR A 145 29.83 13.34 4.88
N GLY A 146 28.69 14.04 4.76
CA GLY A 146 28.37 14.97 3.67
C GLY A 146 27.77 14.29 2.43
N LYS A 147 27.89 12.98 2.31
CA LYS A 147 27.36 12.21 1.16
C LYS A 147 25.84 12.07 1.23
N LYS A 148 25.22 11.89 0.06
CA LYS A 148 23.76 11.76 -0.08
C LYS A 148 23.39 10.39 -0.62
N MET A 149 22.20 9.92 -0.28
CA MET A 149 21.57 8.73 -0.83
C MET A 149 20.14 9.08 -1.23
N ASN A 150 19.72 8.58 -2.39
CA ASN A 150 18.35 8.62 -2.88
C ASN A 150 18.02 7.25 -3.46
N GLN A 151 16.93 6.64 -2.98
CA GLN A 151 16.45 5.38 -3.52
C GLN A 151 14.98 5.16 -3.21
N TRP A 152 14.31 4.34 -4.01
CA TRP A 152 13.03 3.74 -3.64
C TRP A 152 13.25 2.69 -2.56
N MET A 153 12.34 2.68 -1.59
CA MET A 153 12.23 1.63 -0.58
C MET A 153 10.82 1.06 -0.58
N HIS A 154 10.71 -0.19 -0.18
CA HIS A 154 9.45 -0.84 0.09
C HIS A 154 9.45 -1.33 1.54
N SER A 155 8.40 -1.01 2.29
CA SER A 155 8.20 -1.53 3.65
C SER A 155 6.82 -2.16 3.76
N VAL A 156 6.76 -3.27 4.47
CA VAL A 156 5.52 -3.97 4.82
C VAL A 156 5.44 -4.01 6.33
N MET A 157 4.34 -3.51 6.88
CA MET A 157 4.07 -3.49 8.32
C MET A 157 2.89 -4.41 8.61
N HIS A 158 3.02 -5.32 9.57
CA HIS A 158 1.91 -6.07 10.14
C HIS A 158 1.45 -5.44 11.43
N PHE A 159 0.14 -5.50 11.70
CA PHE A 159 -0.47 -4.94 12.90
C PHE A 159 -1.09 -6.06 13.74
N ASP A 160 -0.84 -6.01 15.04
CA ASP A 160 -1.46 -6.90 16.01
C ASP A 160 -2.93 -6.53 16.29
N ALA A 161 -3.60 -7.30 17.15
CA ALA A 161 -5.00 -7.08 17.52
C ALA A 161 -5.26 -5.75 18.28
N ASN A 162 -4.21 -5.03 18.67
CA ASN A 162 -4.28 -3.73 19.34
C ASN A 162 -3.83 -2.58 18.43
N ASP A 163 -3.83 -2.79 17.11
CA ASP A 163 -3.34 -1.85 16.09
C ASP A 163 -1.88 -1.40 16.30
N LYS A 164 -1.06 -2.26 16.92
CA LYS A 164 0.37 -2.02 17.08
C LYS A 164 1.17 -2.74 16.00
N ILE A 165 2.20 -2.09 15.50
CA ILE A 165 3.13 -2.68 14.54
C ILE A 165 3.96 -3.75 15.27
N ASP A 166 3.71 -5.02 14.97
CA ASP A 166 4.45 -6.15 15.55
C ASP A 166 5.48 -6.74 14.58
N GLN A 167 5.38 -6.42 13.28
CA GLN A 167 6.39 -6.81 12.31
C GLN A 167 6.60 -5.72 11.25
N VAL A 168 7.86 -5.52 10.89
CA VAL A 168 8.25 -4.73 9.71
C VAL A 168 9.18 -5.56 8.85
N LEU A 169 8.91 -5.58 7.54
CA LEU A 169 9.81 -6.09 6.50
C LEU A 169 10.21 -4.90 5.64
N GLN A 170 11.51 -4.60 5.53
CA GLN A 170 11.99 -3.51 4.69
C GLN A 170 12.92 -4.01 3.59
N TYR A 171 12.59 -3.64 2.38
CA TYR A 171 13.36 -3.90 1.17
C TYR A 171 14.07 -2.61 0.74
N ARG A 172 15.39 -2.69 0.63
CA ARG A 172 16.24 -1.57 0.24
C ARG A 172 17.53 -2.08 -0.42
N ASP A 173 18.15 -1.26 -1.23
CA ASP A 173 19.52 -1.48 -1.66
C ASP A 173 20.48 -0.96 -0.58
N ASN A 174 21.37 -1.82 -0.11
CA ASN A 174 22.37 -1.45 0.90
C ASN A 174 23.60 -0.78 0.30
N ALA A 175 23.89 -0.95 -1.00
CA ALA A 175 25.10 -0.40 -1.61
C ALA A 175 25.16 1.14 -1.55
N PRO A 176 24.10 1.91 -1.88
CA PRO A 176 24.10 3.36 -1.73
C PRO A 176 24.26 3.80 -0.27
N ILE A 177 23.70 3.07 0.68
CA ILE A 177 23.80 3.36 2.11
C ILE A 177 25.25 3.18 2.59
N ILE A 178 25.87 2.05 2.24
CA ILE A 178 27.27 1.75 2.57
C ILE A 178 28.19 2.82 1.96
N ALA A 179 28.01 3.15 0.68
CA ALA A 179 28.82 4.18 0.01
C ALA A 179 28.67 5.55 0.66
N ALA A 180 27.47 5.91 1.13
CA ALA A 180 27.21 7.19 1.77
C ALA A 180 27.69 7.26 3.22
N THR A 181 27.80 6.14 3.94
CA THR A 181 28.25 6.08 5.33
C THR A 181 29.75 5.80 5.48
N ALA A 182 30.42 5.32 4.42
CA ALA A 182 31.87 5.13 4.41
C ALA A 182 32.60 6.46 4.63
N LYS A 183 33.62 6.43 5.49
CA LYS A 183 34.54 7.59 5.75
C LYS A 183 35.44 7.87 4.58
#